data_74e66dd084b794b5011d15d0cd2db47b
#
_entry.id   74e66dd084b794b5011d15d0cd2db47b
#
_cell.length_a   1.000
_cell.length_b   1.000
_cell.length_c   1.000
_cell.angle_alpha   90.00
_cell.angle_beta   90.00
_cell.angle_gamma   90.00
#
_symmetry.space_group_name_H-M   'P 1'
#
loop_
_entity.id
_entity.type
_entity.pdbx_description
1 polymer ?
#
loop_
_entity_poly.entity_id
_entity_poly.type
_entity_poly.pdbx_seq_one_letter_code
_entity_poly.pdbx_strand_id
1 'polypeptide(L)'
;MTDASPLPPAIDLDKLRFDPNDGAVVREPLGTGYGFWAGGAKVSFDEDSGKFVLFYRQRAPLEKGRGGFCAIAVSDNGVDFVDVWTATKEQLAATSIEVGHCLRDPSGEWRLYVSYEPARTNAHWRVDVIRGRTIEGIDPQSRRTVLEAFVYGLRSVKDPVVYVRDGRYWVYVAAPHRRAPWQPGENLRVIPWEATLLGVSDDGLYFPELRNVFEAPGIDRWDGTRARISSLVPMSGGYLTLYDGARTFYDTYEEWCGLAWTTDGVNFERVPLEEPWVRSPYGCVRYVCGLRVGDEIFYYYEYTREDLSHDLRVSRIHL
;
A
#
# COMPACT_ATOMS: atom_id res chain seq x y z
N MET A 1 8.73 3.93 -32.81
CA MET A 1 9.22 2.66 -32.23
C MET A 1 8.11 2.18 -31.32
N THR A 2 7.47 1.08 -31.63
CA THR A 2 6.48 0.47 -30.72
C THR A 2 7.25 -0.02 -29.52
N ASP A 3 7.11 0.67 -28.37
CA ASP A 3 7.62 0.16 -27.11
C ASP A 3 6.99 -1.21 -26.88
N ALA A 4 7.82 -2.25 -26.91
CA ALA A 4 7.37 -3.59 -26.60
C ALA A 4 6.90 -3.60 -25.13
N SER A 5 5.74 -4.21 -24.87
CA SER A 5 5.26 -4.39 -23.51
C SER A 5 6.32 -5.14 -22.68
N PRO A 6 6.64 -4.67 -21.46
CA PRO A 6 7.58 -5.36 -20.57
C PRO A 6 7.04 -6.71 -20.06
N LEU A 7 5.75 -6.98 -20.29
CA LEU A 7 5.11 -8.22 -19.86
C LEU A 7 5.53 -9.39 -20.74
N PRO A 8 5.74 -10.58 -20.15
CA PRO A 8 5.90 -11.80 -20.92
C PRO A 8 4.73 -12.00 -21.90
N PRO A 9 4.96 -12.55 -23.10
CA PRO A 9 3.91 -12.75 -24.12
C PRO A 9 2.70 -13.58 -23.63
N ALA A 10 2.87 -14.38 -22.59
CA ALA A 10 1.80 -15.17 -21.99
C ALA A 10 0.85 -14.37 -21.08
N ILE A 11 1.18 -13.10 -20.77
CA ILE A 11 0.36 -12.25 -19.90
C ILE A 11 -0.50 -11.34 -20.75
N ASP A 12 -1.79 -11.60 -20.71
CA ASP A 12 -2.83 -10.83 -21.37
C ASP A 12 -3.46 -9.84 -20.38
N LEU A 13 -3.18 -8.55 -20.56
CA LEU A 13 -3.68 -7.50 -19.70
C LEU A 13 -5.20 -7.40 -19.65
N ASP A 14 -5.88 -7.72 -20.73
CA ASP A 14 -7.34 -7.65 -20.78
C ASP A 14 -7.96 -8.74 -19.91
N LYS A 15 -7.32 -9.90 -19.82
CA LYS A 15 -7.75 -10.98 -18.91
C LYS A 15 -7.48 -10.67 -17.45
N LEU A 16 -6.49 -9.84 -17.17
CA LEU A 16 -6.16 -9.43 -15.79
C LEU A 16 -6.98 -8.24 -15.31
N ARG A 17 -7.64 -7.53 -16.23
CA ARG A 17 -8.40 -6.32 -15.92
C ARG A 17 -9.69 -6.67 -15.19
N PHE A 18 -9.93 -6.01 -14.08
CA PHE A 18 -11.20 -6.06 -13.35
C PHE A 18 -12.00 -4.77 -13.58
N ASP A 19 -13.32 -4.83 -13.48
CA ASP A 19 -14.15 -3.64 -13.40
C ASP A 19 -14.29 -3.20 -11.93
N PRO A 20 -13.75 -2.05 -11.55
CA PRO A 20 -13.82 -1.58 -10.17
C PRO A 20 -15.24 -1.16 -9.74
N ASN A 21 -16.16 -0.97 -10.69
CA ASN A 21 -17.55 -0.60 -10.38
C ASN A 21 -18.34 -1.81 -9.85
N ASP A 22 -17.99 -3.02 -10.29
CA ASP A 22 -18.66 -4.28 -9.95
C ASP A 22 -18.08 -4.96 -8.69
N GLY A 23 -17.06 -4.36 -8.06
CA GLY A 23 -16.43 -4.93 -6.88
C GLY A 23 -17.37 -5.01 -5.67
N ALA A 24 -17.29 -6.12 -4.94
CA ALA A 24 -18.01 -6.27 -3.67
C ALA A 24 -17.42 -5.32 -2.61
N VAL A 25 -18.30 -4.64 -1.88
CA VAL A 25 -17.90 -3.75 -0.78
C VAL A 25 -17.47 -4.60 0.42
N VAL A 26 -16.20 -4.46 0.81
CA VAL A 26 -15.61 -5.11 1.99
C VAL A 26 -15.82 -4.26 3.24
N ARG A 27 -15.64 -2.93 3.11
CA ARG A 27 -15.85 -1.97 4.21
C ARG A 27 -16.41 -0.66 3.68
N GLU A 28 -17.49 -0.22 4.32
CA GLU A 28 -18.04 1.11 4.14
C GLU A 28 -17.21 2.17 4.86
N PRO A 29 -17.16 3.43 4.37
CA PRO A 29 -16.59 4.52 5.12
C PRO A 29 -17.44 4.86 6.37
N LEU A 30 -16.85 5.51 7.37
CA LEU A 30 -17.52 5.91 8.61
C LEU A 30 -18.55 7.05 8.43
N GLY A 31 -18.63 7.64 7.25
CA GLY A 31 -19.53 8.72 6.94
C GLY A 31 -19.58 8.99 5.44
N THR A 32 -20.29 10.04 5.05
CA THR A 32 -20.50 10.45 3.66
C THR A 32 -19.67 11.69 3.30
N GLY A 33 -19.28 11.79 2.04
CA GLY A 33 -18.55 12.93 1.50
C GLY A 33 -17.03 12.80 1.60
N TYR A 34 -16.36 13.79 1.03
CA TYR A 34 -14.91 13.84 0.92
C TYR A 34 -14.20 13.71 2.28
N GLY A 35 -13.19 12.87 2.35
CA GLY A 35 -12.38 12.65 3.54
C GLY A 35 -12.83 11.46 4.39
N PHE A 36 -14.04 10.92 4.20
CA PHE A 36 -14.48 9.66 4.80
C PHE A 36 -14.04 8.50 3.92
N TRP A 37 -12.96 7.82 4.29
CA TRP A 37 -12.36 6.78 3.47
C TRP A 37 -12.07 5.52 4.25
N ALA A 38 -12.65 4.40 3.82
CA ALA A 38 -12.24 3.06 4.19
C ALA A 38 -11.25 2.54 3.14
N GLY A 39 -10.04 2.15 3.53
CA GLY A 39 -9.07 1.70 2.53
C GLY A 39 -7.66 1.52 3.06
N GLY A 40 -6.67 1.70 2.19
CA GLY A 40 -5.27 1.40 2.49
C GLY A 40 -5.05 -0.09 2.71
N ALA A 41 -5.79 -0.93 1.96
CA ALA A 41 -5.77 -2.38 2.11
C ALA A 41 -4.41 -2.99 1.83
N LYS A 42 -4.01 -3.93 2.71
CA LYS A 42 -2.98 -4.93 2.43
C LYS A 42 -3.51 -6.28 2.89
N VAL A 43 -3.42 -7.26 2.00
CA VAL A 43 -3.96 -8.59 2.24
C VAL A 43 -2.87 -9.63 2.08
N SER A 44 -2.80 -10.55 3.04
CA SER A 44 -1.99 -11.75 3.01
C SER A 44 -2.89 -12.98 3.02
N PHE A 45 -2.39 -14.08 2.53
CA PHE A 45 -3.03 -15.39 2.69
C PHE A 45 -2.17 -16.22 3.66
N ASP A 46 -2.78 -16.68 4.75
CA ASP A 46 -2.13 -17.57 5.70
C ASP A 46 -2.39 -19.01 5.29
N GLU A 47 -1.38 -19.64 4.71
CA GLU A 47 -1.45 -21.00 4.18
C GLU A 47 -1.76 -22.04 5.26
N ASP A 48 -1.30 -21.81 6.50
CA ASP A 48 -1.51 -22.74 7.61
C ASP A 48 -2.99 -22.81 8.04
N SER A 49 -3.69 -21.68 8.04
CA SER A 49 -5.11 -21.61 8.39
C SER A 49 -6.05 -21.59 7.20
N GLY A 50 -5.54 -21.36 5.98
CA GLY A 50 -6.33 -21.15 4.77
C GLY A 50 -7.13 -19.86 4.77
N LYS A 51 -6.72 -18.84 5.55
CA LYS A 51 -7.47 -17.60 5.72
C LYS A 51 -6.80 -16.41 5.03
N PHE A 52 -7.65 -15.53 4.51
CA PHE A 52 -7.25 -14.19 4.10
C PHE A 52 -7.13 -13.30 5.34
N VAL A 53 -6.06 -12.51 5.41
CA VAL A 53 -5.77 -11.57 6.51
C VAL A 53 -5.64 -10.18 5.92
N LEU A 54 -6.62 -9.34 6.17
CA LEU A 54 -6.73 -7.97 5.64
C LEU A 54 -6.35 -6.97 6.72
N PHE A 55 -5.39 -6.10 6.44
CA PHE A 55 -5.24 -4.83 7.12
C PHE A 55 -6.00 -3.75 6.35
N TYR A 56 -6.73 -2.89 7.06
CA TYR A 56 -7.31 -1.67 6.51
C TYR A 56 -7.35 -0.55 7.54
N ARG A 57 -7.54 0.68 7.07
CA ARG A 57 -7.73 1.84 7.94
C ARG A 57 -9.01 2.58 7.60
N GLN A 58 -9.53 3.32 8.59
CA GLN A 58 -10.63 4.26 8.43
C GLN A 58 -10.14 5.69 8.62
N ARG A 59 -10.52 6.57 7.71
CA ARG A 59 -10.21 8.00 7.78
C ARG A 59 -11.50 8.82 7.88
N ALA A 60 -11.36 9.98 8.50
CA ALA A 60 -12.33 11.04 8.50
C ALA A 60 -11.70 12.32 7.89
N PRO A 61 -12.48 13.34 7.53
CA PRO A 61 -11.94 14.65 7.16
C PRO A 61 -10.94 15.19 8.18
N LEU A 62 -10.03 16.05 7.74
CA LEU A 62 -8.95 16.60 8.60
C LEU A 62 -9.49 17.24 9.89
N GLU A 63 -10.55 18.02 9.78
CA GLU A 63 -11.23 18.69 10.89
C GLU A 63 -11.96 17.71 11.84
N LYS A 64 -12.20 16.47 11.40
CA LYS A 64 -12.82 15.40 12.20
C LYS A 64 -11.82 14.35 12.72
N GLY A 65 -10.53 14.65 12.64
CA GLY A 65 -9.48 13.84 13.26
C GLY A 65 -8.71 12.90 12.33
N ARG A 66 -8.93 12.97 11.00
CA ARG A 66 -8.12 12.27 9.98
C ARG A 66 -8.11 10.74 10.18
N GLY A 67 -6.92 10.08 10.08
CA GLY A 67 -6.72 8.63 10.20
C GLY A 67 -6.85 8.15 11.64
N GLY A 68 -8.07 7.88 12.11
CA GLY A 68 -8.37 7.64 13.51
C GLY A 68 -8.22 6.19 13.96
N PHE A 69 -8.31 5.23 13.02
CA PHE A 69 -8.39 3.82 13.41
C PHE A 69 -7.92 2.89 12.29
N CYS A 70 -7.37 1.74 12.66
CA CYS A 70 -7.05 0.64 11.76
C CYS A 70 -7.50 -0.70 12.35
N ALA A 71 -7.65 -1.69 11.46
CA ALA A 71 -8.08 -3.03 11.84
C ALA A 71 -7.32 -4.12 11.08
N ILE A 72 -7.31 -5.32 11.67
CA ILE A 72 -7.01 -6.56 10.98
C ILE A 72 -8.29 -7.39 10.99
N ALA A 73 -8.69 -7.84 9.81
CA ALA A 73 -9.86 -8.67 9.59
C ALA A 73 -9.47 -9.99 8.93
N VAL A 74 -10.23 -11.03 9.16
CA VAL A 74 -10.00 -12.35 8.56
C VAL A 74 -11.21 -12.80 7.76
N SER A 75 -10.96 -13.63 6.73
CA SER A 75 -12.00 -14.19 5.86
C SER A 75 -11.61 -15.58 5.38
N ASP A 76 -12.62 -16.45 5.19
CA ASP A 76 -12.44 -17.77 4.58
C ASP A 76 -12.54 -17.71 3.03
N ASN A 77 -13.20 -16.68 2.48
CA ASN A 77 -13.49 -16.60 1.04
C ASN A 77 -12.89 -15.36 0.35
N GLY A 78 -12.17 -14.49 1.10
CA GLY A 78 -11.56 -13.28 0.58
C GLY A 78 -12.55 -12.13 0.30
N VAL A 79 -13.83 -12.26 0.66
CA VAL A 79 -14.87 -11.24 0.45
C VAL A 79 -15.52 -10.83 1.77
N ASP A 80 -15.96 -11.82 2.55
CA ASP A 80 -16.66 -11.61 3.81
C ASP A 80 -15.64 -11.60 4.96
N PHE A 81 -15.29 -10.42 5.43
CA PHE A 81 -14.27 -10.22 6.46
C PHE A 81 -14.86 -9.88 7.82
N VAL A 82 -14.32 -10.49 8.87
CA VAL A 82 -14.64 -10.20 10.27
C VAL A 82 -13.43 -9.56 10.94
N ASP A 83 -13.62 -8.42 11.60
CA ASP A 83 -12.55 -7.75 12.35
C ASP A 83 -12.20 -8.57 13.59
N VAL A 84 -10.91 -8.91 13.73
CA VAL A 84 -10.38 -9.68 14.86
C VAL A 84 -9.44 -8.85 15.73
N TRP A 85 -8.96 -7.72 15.22
CA TRP A 85 -8.11 -6.80 15.95
C TRP A 85 -8.29 -5.36 15.47
N THR A 86 -8.22 -4.41 16.38
CA THR A 86 -8.33 -2.98 16.06
C THR A 86 -7.36 -2.16 16.91
N ALA A 87 -6.92 -1.02 16.37
CA ALA A 87 -6.20 0.00 17.14
C ALA A 87 -6.63 1.40 16.73
N THR A 88 -6.73 2.29 17.73
CA THR A 88 -6.96 3.72 17.51
C THR A 88 -5.63 4.47 17.43
N LYS A 89 -5.68 5.68 16.90
CA LYS A 89 -4.50 6.56 16.86
C LYS A 89 -3.98 6.91 18.26
N GLU A 90 -4.84 6.97 19.27
CA GLU A 90 -4.45 7.20 20.65
C GLU A 90 -3.62 6.03 21.20
N GLN A 91 -4.01 4.80 20.92
CA GLN A 91 -3.26 3.60 21.32
C GLN A 91 -1.88 3.53 20.64
N LEU A 92 -1.74 4.07 19.43
CA LEU A 92 -0.48 4.18 18.73
C LEU A 92 0.29 5.47 19.04
N ALA A 93 -0.25 6.36 19.87
CA ALA A 93 0.25 7.72 20.09
C ALA A 93 0.53 8.45 18.76
N ALA A 94 -0.42 8.37 17.83
CA ALA A 94 -0.36 8.90 16.49
C ALA A 94 -1.30 10.11 16.29
N THR A 95 -0.98 10.98 15.35
CA THR A 95 -1.92 12.00 14.84
C THR A 95 -2.77 11.44 13.71
N SER A 96 -2.22 10.48 12.96
CA SER A 96 -2.91 9.82 11.85
C SER A 96 -2.28 8.46 11.58
N ILE A 97 -3.12 7.45 11.30
CA ILE A 97 -2.71 6.12 10.84
C ILE A 97 -2.88 6.06 9.31
N GLU A 98 -1.92 5.42 8.64
CA GLU A 98 -1.99 5.12 7.20
C GLU A 98 -1.98 3.59 6.98
N VAL A 99 -1.27 3.14 5.96
CA VAL A 99 -1.24 1.73 5.57
C VAL A 99 -0.41 0.90 6.55
N GLY A 100 -0.87 -0.32 6.79
CA GLY A 100 -0.09 -1.36 7.43
C GLY A 100 -0.20 -2.66 6.63
N HIS A 101 0.68 -3.61 6.93
CA HIS A 101 0.66 -4.96 6.37
C HIS A 101 0.84 -5.98 7.49
N CYS A 102 -0.16 -6.84 7.67
CA CYS A 102 -0.12 -7.93 8.63
C CYS A 102 0.18 -9.23 7.90
N LEU A 103 1.19 -9.96 8.37
CA LEU A 103 1.57 -11.26 7.82
C LEU A 103 2.08 -12.18 8.92
N ARG A 104 1.98 -13.48 8.68
CA ARG A 104 2.61 -14.49 9.51
C ARG A 104 4.01 -14.75 8.98
N ASP A 105 5.00 -14.66 9.84
CA ASP A 105 6.38 -14.90 9.47
C ASP A 105 6.74 -16.42 9.46
N PRO A 106 7.89 -16.80 8.90
CA PRO A 106 8.30 -18.21 8.86
C PRO A 106 8.48 -18.89 10.24
N SER A 107 8.57 -18.10 11.32
CA SER A 107 8.61 -18.64 12.69
C SER A 107 7.21 -18.91 13.26
N GLY A 108 6.16 -18.51 12.54
CA GLY A 108 4.77 -18.57 12.96
C GLY A 108 4.30 -17.37 13.78
N GLU A 109 5.15 -16.34 13.95
CA GLU A 109 4.79 -15.10 14.63
C GLU A 109 4.01 -14.17 13.69
N TRP A 110 2.96 -13.56 14.19
CA TRP A 110 2.24 -12.51 13.47
C TRP A 110 2.97 -11.18 13.58
N ARG A 111 3.15 -10.49 12.47
CA ARG A 111 3.81 -9.19 12.38
C ARG A 111 2.92 -8.20 11.65
N LEU A 112 2.56 -7.13 12.35
CA LEU A 112 1.91 -5.97 11.77
C LEU A 112 2.95 -4.86 11.59
N TYR A 113 3.31 -4.58 10.35
CA TYR A 113 4.05 -3.36 9.98
C TYR A 113 3.03 -2.26 9.74
N VAL A 114 3.07 -1.17 10.48
CA VAL A 114 2.09 -0.08 10.37
C VAL A 114 2.78 1.26 10.26
N SER A 115 2.35 2.06 9.28
CA SER A 115 2.82 3.43 9.15
C SER A 115 1.84 4.41 9.79
N TYR A 116 2.40 5.39 10.49
CA TYR A 116 1.64 6.43 11.14
C TYR A 116 2.49 7.68 11.38
N GLU A 117 1.83 8.80 11.62
CA GLU A 117 2.42 10.07 11.99
C GLU A 117 2.44 10.19 13.53
N PRO A 118 3.62 10.17 14.19
CA PRO A 118 3.70 10.22 15.66
C PRO A 118 3.21 11.55 16.23
N ALA A 119 2.47 11.52 17.34
CA ALA A 119 1.84 12.71 17.94
C ALA A 119 2.81 13.72 18.56
N ARG A 120 4.06 13.35 18.82
CA ARG A 120 5.03 14.16 19.58
C ARG A 120 6.25 14.61 18.79
N THR A 121 6.27 14.42 17.49
CA THR A 121 7.37 14.80 16.62
C THR A 121 6.88 15.80 15.58
N ASN A 122 7.80 16.57 14.97
CA ASN A 122 7.48 17.44 13.85
C ASN A 122 7.19 16.62 12.59
N ALA A 123 6.11 15.83 12.66
CA ALA A 123 5.42 15.14 11.59
C ALA A 123 6.33 14.46 10.56
N HIS A 124 6.91 13.35 10.94
CA HIS A 124 7.52 12.43 9.98
C HIS A 124 6.83 11.08 10.09
N TRP A 125 6.24 10.65 8.98
CA TRP A 125 5.73 9.30 8.85
C TRP A 125 6.87 8.31 9.10
N ARG A 126 6.57 7.28 9.87
CA ARG A 126 7.48 6.17 10.15
C ARG A 126 6.75 4.84 10.07
N VAL A 127 7.49 3.74 10.09
CA VAL A 127 6.95 2.39 10.16
C VAL A 127 7.40 1.72 11.45
N ASP A 128 6.44 1.26 12.22
CA ASP A 128 6.68 0.39 13.38
C ASP A 128 6.25 -1.04 13.05
N VAL A 129 6.85 -2.03 13.73
CA VAL A 129 6.38 -3.41 13.76
C VAL A 129 5.80 -3.72 15.13
N ILE A 130 4.66 -4.40 15.14
CA ILE A 130 4.02 -4.96 16.31
C ILE A 130 3.91 -6.46 16.11
N ARG A 131 4.24 -7.25 17.14
CA ARG A 131 4.34 -8.69 17.02
C ARG A 131 3.40 -9.40 18.00
N GLY A 132 2.91 -10.57 17.62
CA GLY A 132 2.07 -11.40 18.46
C GLY A 132 2.08 -12.86 18.04
N ARG A 133 1.77 -13.75 18.97
CA ARG A 133 1.59 -15.18 18.67
C ARG A 133 0.27 -15.45 17.94
N THR A 134 -0.71 -14.61 18.18
CA THR A 134 -2.00 -14.58 17.46
C THR A 134 -2.27 -13.14 17.04
N ILE A 135 -3.17 -12.93 16.09
CA ILE A 135 -3.56 -11.58 15.65
C ILE A 135 -4.19 -10.80 16.81
N GLU A 136 -5.06 -11.42 17.57
CA GLU A 136 -5.75 -10.83 18.72
C GLU A 136 -4.77 -10.47 19.85
N GLY A 137 -3.64 -11.16 19.91
CA GLY A 137 -2.57 -10.93 20.90
C GLY A 137 -1.56 -9.84 20.52
N ILE A 138 -1.74 -9.18 19.37
CA ILE A 138 -0.92 -8.04 18.97
C ILE A 138 -1.21 -6.84 19.88
N ASP A 139 -0.22 -6.43 20.70
CA ASP A 139 -0.36 -5.30 21.63
C ASP A 139 0.23 -4.01 21.01
N PRO A 140 -0.60 -2.98 20.71
CA PRO A 140 -0.13 -1.69 20.17
C PRO A 140 0.96 -1.01 21.00
N GLN A 141 1.04 -1.30 22.31
CA GLN A 141 2.06 -0.72 23.18
C GLN A 141 3.44 -1.39 23.03
N SER A 142 3.49 -2.61 22.50
CA SER A 142 4.74 -3.35 22.25
C SER A 142 5.45 -2.96 20.95
N ARG A 143 4.95 -1.93 20.24
CA ARG A 143 5.49 -1.50 18.94
C ARG A 143 6.97 -1.12 19.01
N ARG A 144 7.68 -1.49 17.97
CA ARG A 144 9.08 -1.14 17.74
C ARG A 144 9.23 -0.44 16.40
N THR A 145 9.88 0.74 16.39
CA THR A 145 10.21 1.44 15.14
C THR A 145 11.24 0.63 14.34
N VAL A 146 10.93 0.35 13.09
CA VAL A 146 11.81 -0.36 12.14
C VAL A 146 12.27 0.52 11.00
N LEU A 147 11.48 1.53 10.61
CA LEU A 147 11.88 2.52 9.61
C LEU A 147 11.56 3.92 10.13
N GLU A 148 12.61 4.66 10.42
CA GLU A 148 12.54 6.07 10.82
C GLU A 148 13.21 6.91 9.73
N ALA A 149 12.47 7.85 9.14
CA ALA A 149 12.86 8.57 7.93
C ALA A 149 14.24 9.24 8.03
N PHE A 150 14.53 9.89 9.15
CA PHE A 150 15.79 10.63 9.33
C PHE A 150 17.03 9.71 9.33
N VAL A 151 16.89 8.44 9.75
CA VAL A 151 18.00 7.46 9.73
C VAL A 151 18.51 7.25 8.31
N TYR A 152 17.63 7.34 7.33
CA TYR A 152 17.94 7.20 5.90
C TYR A 152 18.12 8.57 5.21
N GLY A 153 18.09 9.65 5.98
CA GLY A 153 18.14 11.02 5.47
C GLY A 153 16.94 11.38 4.60
N LEU A 154 15.79 10.81 4.89
CA LEU A 154 14.50 11.05 4.23
C LEU A 154 13.62 11.95 5.10
N ARG A 155 12.55 12.50 4.51
CA ARG A 155 11.56 13.31 5.23
C ARG A 155 10.43 12.48 5.81
N SER A 156 10.05 11.41 5.13
CA SER A 156 9.02 10.47 5.57
C SER A 156 9.24 9.12 4.94
N VAL A 157 8.77 8.06 5.60
CA VAL A 157 8.62 6.72 5.07
C VAL A 157 7.27 6.19 5.49
N LYS A 158 6.48 5.66 4.56
CA LYS A 158 5.12 5.19 4.84
C LYS A 158 4.68 4.10 3.88
N ASP A 159 3.47 3.58 4.12
CA ASP A 159 2.76 2.65 3.26
C ASP A 159 3.57 1.37 2.99
N PRO A 160 3.95 0.61 4.04
CA PRO A 160 4.78 -0.58 3.88
C PRO A 160 4.04 -1.69 3.14
N VAL A 161 4.73 -2.32 2.19
CA VAL A 161 4.35 -3.57 1.54
C VAL A 161 5.44 -4.58 1.83
N VAL A 162 5.13 -5.62 2.58
CA VAL A 162 6.13 -6.54 3.12
C VAL A 162 5.95 -7.94 2.57
N TYR A 163 7.03 -8.53 2.10
CA TYR A 163 7.10 -9.93 1.68
C TYR A 163 8.25 -10.64 2.38
N VAL A 164 8.06 -11.91 2.69
CA VAL A 164 9.16 -12.79 3.07
C VAL A 164 9.54 -13.60 1.82
N ARG A 165 10.78 -13.44 1.37
CA ARG A 165 11.33 -14.10 0.20
C ARG A 165 12.71 -14.64 0.54
N ASP A 166 12.95 -15.92 0.26
CA ASP A 166 14.24 -16.60 0.53
C ASP A 166 14.72 -16.41 1.98
N GLY A 167 13.76 -16.47 2.94
CA GLY A 167 14.03 -16.29 4.37
C GLY A 167 14.32 -14.85 4.80
N ARG A 168 14.23 -13.87 3.91
CA ARG A 168 14.49 -12.46 4.18
C ARG A 168 13.23 -11.61 4.04
N TYR A 169 13.16 -10.53 4.79
CA TYR A 169 12.07 -9.55 4.74
C TYR A 169 12.39 -8.47 3.72
N TRP A 170 11.50 -8.31 2.75
CA TRP A 170 11.54 -7.27 1.73
C TRP A 170 10.44 -6.28 2.04
N VAL A 171 10.78 -5.02 2.31
CA VAL A 171 9.82 -3.95 2.57
C VAL A 171 9.92 -2.89 1.48
N TYR A 172 8.81 -2.67 0.78
CA TYR A 172 8.66 -1.54 -0.13
C TYR A 172 7.92 -0.44 0.62
N VAL A 173 8.45 0.79 0.57
CA VAL A 173 7.86 1.94 1.25
C VAL A 173 7.79 3.13 0.30
N ALA A 174 6.74 3.93 0.45
CA ALA A 174 6.64 5.22 -0.20
C ALA A 174 7.50 6.25 0.54
N ALA A 175 8.30 6.98 -0.21
CA ALA A 175 9.13 8.06 0.32
C ALA A 175 9.30 9.18 -0.70
N PRO A 176 9.57 10.43 -0.25
CA PRO A 176 9.89 11.53 -1.14
C PRO A 176 11.15 11.23 -1.96
N HIS A 177 11.06 11.48 -3.26
CA HIS A 177 12.19 11.29 -4.15
C HIS A 177 13.30 12.33 -3.89
N ARG A 178 14.56 11.87 -3.83
CA ARG A 178 15.73 12.73 -3.73
C ARG A 178 16.23 13.13 -5.14
N ARG A 179 15.57 14.05 -5.81
CA ARG A 179 16.21 14.66 -7.01
C ARG A 179 17.16 15.80 -6.68
N ALA A 180 17.04 16.40 -5.49
CA ALA A 180 17.97 17.41 -4.99
C ALA A 180 18.11 17.29 -3.47
N PRO A 181 19.28 17.58 -2.89
CA PRO A 181 19.40 17.77 -1.46
C PRO A 181 18.46 18.90 -1.03
N TRP A 182 17.78 18.70 0.11
CA TRP A 182 16.98 19.75 0.72
C TRP A 182 17.81 21.00 0.96
N GLN A 183 17.29 22.18 0.56
CA GLN A 183 17.90 23.46 0.82
C GLN A 183 17.19 24.16 1.99
N PRO A 184 17.90 24.80 2.93
CA PRO A 184 17.28 25.59 3.98
C PRO A 184 16.37 26.67 3.38
N GLY A 185 15.12 26.75 3.84
CA GLY A 185 14.12 27.69 3.34
C GLY A 185 13.15 27.13 2.29
N GLU A 186 13.37 25.92 1.77
CA GLU A 186 12.37 25.26 0.93
C GLU A 186 11.10 24.94 1.74
N ASN A 187 9.94 25.18 1.11
CA ASN A 187 8.66 24.84 1.71
C ASN A 187 8.52 23.32 1.80
N LEU A 188 8.64 22.78 3.01
CA LEU A 188 8.57 21.34 3.29
C LEU A 188 7.22 20.69 2.91
N ARG A 189 6.19 21.48 2.62
CA ARG A 189 4.88 21.00 2.19
C ARG A 189 4.80 20.66 0.70
N VAL A 190 5.77 21.10 -0.08
CA VAL A 190 5.84 20.81 -1.51
C VAL A 190 6.87 19.71 -1.73
N ILE A 191 6.46 18.47 -1.64
CA ILE A 191 7.25 17.31 -2.08
C ILE A 191 6.70 16.93 -3.46
N PRO A 192 7.34 17.34 -4.55
CA PRO A 192 6.77 17.19 -5.89
C PRO A 192 6.71 15.73 -6.37
N TRP A 193 7.48 14.84 -5.76
CA TRP A 193 7.71 13.49 -6.27
C TRP A 193 7.75 12.47 -5.15
N GLU A 194 7.07 11.34 -5.36
CA GLU A 194 7.09 10.18 -4.46
C GLU A 194 7.60 8.96 -5.23
N ALA A 195 8.51 8.23 -4.62
CA ALA A 195 9.09 7.02 -5.15
C ALA A 195 8.83 5.84 -4.21
N THR A 196 9.06 4.62 -4.69
CA THR A 196 9.15 3.44 -3.85
C THR A 196 10.60 3.11 -3.55
N LEU A 197 10.91 2.95 -2.28
CA LEU A 197 12.18 2.46 -1.79
C LEU A 197 12.03 1.04 -1.28
N LEU A 198 13.08 0.25 -1.45
CA LEU A 198 13.19 -1.13 -0.97
C LEU A 198 14.22 -1.21 0.15
N GLY A 199 13.81 -1.79 1.28
CA GLY A 199 14.68 -2.28 2.33
C GLY A 199 14.66 -3.80 2.38
N VAL A 200 15.79 -4.43 2.66
CA VAL A 200 15.90 -5.88 2.84
C VAL A 200 16.54 -6.17 4.20
N SER A 201 15.95 -7.09 4.96
CA SER A 201 16.33 -7.42 6.32
C SER A 201 16.31 -8.93 6.54
N ASP A 202 17.24 -9.45 7.33
CA ASP A 202 17.26 -10.86 7.68
C ASP A 202 16.26 -11.20 8.81
N ASP A 203 15.94 -10.23 9.68
CA ASP A 203 15.07 -10.43 10.84
C ASP A 203 13.73 -9.65 10.76
N GLY A 204 13.58 -8.77 9.76
CA GLY A 204 12.42 -7.88 9.61
C GLY A 204 12.33 -6.77 10.67
N LEU A 205 13.38 -6.57 11.46
CA LEU A 205 13.45 -5.59 12.54
C LEU A 205 14.50 -4.52 12.30
N TYR A 206 15.51 -4.82 11.51
CA TYR A 206 16.58 -3.91 11.14
C TYR A 206 16.80 -3.92 9.62
N PHE A 207 16.62 -2.77 9.00
CA PHE A 207 16.85 -2.54 7.57
C PHE A 207 18.06 -1.61 7.43
N PRO A 208 19.21 -2.13 6.99
CA PRO A 208 20.45 -1.35 6.97
C PRO A 208 20.44 -0.20 5.98
N GLU A 209 19.65 -0.33 4.91
CA GLU A 209 19.51 0.69 3.87
C GLU A 209 18.10 0.71 3.27
N LEU A 210 17.73 1.83 2.68
CA LEU A 210 16.60 1.98 1.78
C LEU A 210 17.12 2.48 0.44
N ARG A 211 16.97 1.68 -0.61
CA ARG A 211 17.36 2.06 -1.97
C ARG A 211 16.14 2.34 -2.83
N ASN A 212 16.24 3.34 -3.68
CA ASN A 212 15.22 3.65 -4.65
C ASN A 212 15.12 2.55 -5.73
N VAL A 213 13.93 2.00 -5.94
CA VAL A 213 13.68 0.94 -6.92
C VAL A 213 12.62 1.32 -7.95
N PHE A 214 11.75 2.30 -7.65
CA PHE A 214 10.70 2.70 -8.58
C PHE A 214 10.36 4.17 -8.43
N GLU A 215 10.66 4.97 -9.46
CA GLU A 215 10.51 6.42 -9.46
C GLU A 215 9.35 6.91 -10.32
N ALA A 216 8.80 8.08 -9.98
CA ALA A 216 7.85 8.78 -10.84
C ALA A 216 8.51 9.18 -12.18
N PRO A 217 7.83 9.00 -13.33
CA PRO A 217 8.45 9.18 -14.66
C PRO A 217 8.64 10.64 -15.08
N GLY A 218 7.88 11.57 -14.54
CA GLY A 218 7.90 13.00 -14.90
C GLY A 218 6.53 13.58 -15.18
N ILE A 219 6.44 14.91 -15.16
CA ILE A 219 5.18 15.68 -15.08
C ILE A 219 4.24 15.56 -16.28
N ASP A 220 4.70 15.07 -17.43
CA ASP A 220 3.88 14.99 -18.65
C ASP A 220 3.05 13.70 -18.75
N ARG A 221 3.00 12.93 -17.68
CA ARG A 221 2.28 11.67 -17.61
C ARG A 221 1.23 11.68 -16.52
N TRP A 222 0.22 10.80 -16.62
CA TRP A 222 -0.82 10.63 -15.62
C TRP A 222 -0.25 10.16 -14.25
N ASP A 223 0.87 9.42 -14.26
CA ASP A 223 1.61 8.92 -13.10
C ASP A 223 2.87 9.76 -12.78
N GLY A 224 2.93 11.00 -13.29
CA GLY A 224 4.14 11.82 -13.39
C GLY A 224 4.84 12.18 -12.10
N THR A 225 4.12 12.23 -10.98
CA THR A 225 4.67 12.71 -9.70
C THR A 225 4.69 11.66 -8.60
N ARG A 226 4.11 10.47 -8.84
CA ARG A 226 4.03 9.40 -7.85
C ARG A 226 4.27 8.03 -8.46
N ALA A 227 5.01 7.21 -7.72
CA ALA A 227 5.29 5.82 -8.04
C ALA A 227 5.33 5.01 -6.73
N ARG A 228 4.16 4.72 -6.16
CA ARG A 228 4.01 3.99 -4.92
C ARG A 228 3.54 2.56 -5.20
N ILE A 229 4.44 1.59 -5.06
CA ILE A 229 4.10 0.18 -5.20
C ILE A 229 3.08 -0.19 -4.13
N SER A 230 1.96 -0.79 -4.56
CA SER A 230 0.88 -1.25 -3.70
C SER A 230 0.91 -2.75 -3.47
N SER A 231 1.32 -3.53 -4.47
CA SER A 231 1.50 -4.98 -4.34
C SER A 231 2.29 -5.57 -5.50
N LEU A 232 2.84 -6.76 -5.27
CA LEU A 232 3.45 -7.65 -6.26
C LEU A 232 2.65 -8.95 -6.31
N VAL A 233 2.06 -9.26 -7.47
CA VAL A 233 1.28 -10.48 -7.70
C VAL A 233 2.15 -11.51 -8.39
N PRO A 234 2.41 -12.68 -7.80
CA PRO A 234 3.21 -13.72 -8.42
C PRO A 234 2.58 -14.24 -9.71
N MET A 235 3.35 -14.21 -10.79
CA MET A 235 2.96 -14.70 -12.12
C MET A 235 4.06 -15.63 -12.65
N SER A 236 3.80 -16.31 -13.77
CA SER A 236 4.83 -17.10 -14.43
C SER A 236 5.99 -16.20 -14.89
N GLY A 237 7.18 -16.45 -14.36
CA GLY A 237 8.41 -15.73 -14.73
C GLY A 237 8.65 -14.40 -14.02
N GLY A 238 7.83 -14.01 -13.03
CA GLY A 238 8.03 -12.77 -12.29
C GLY A 238 6.81 -12.30 -11.51
N TYR A 239 6.65 -10.97 -11.42
CA TYR A 239 5.58 -10.36 -10.64
C TYR A 239 4.91 -9.24 -11.44
N LEU A 240 3.58 -9.32 -11.55
CA LEU A 240 2.78 -8.16 -11.92
C LEU A 240 2.76 -7.21 -10.71
N THR A 241 3.21 -5.99 -10.93
CA THR A 241 3.30 -4.98 -9.89
C THR A 241 2.20 -3.95 -10.08
N LEU A 242 1.41 -3.74 -9.03
CA LEU A 242 0.41 -2.69 -8.97
C LEU A 242 0.99 -1.50 -8.22
N TYR A 243 0.79 -0.30 -8.75
CA TYR A 243 1.29 0.92 -8.11
C TYR A 243 0.29 2.08 -8.23
N ASP A 244 0.38 3.02 -7.32
CA ASP A 244 -0.35 4.27 -7.38
C ASP A 244 0.48 5.34 -8.08
N GLY A 245 -0.13 6.01 -9.06
CA GLY A 245 0.38 7.16 -9.77
C GLY A 245 -0.46 8.40 -9.52
N ALA A 246 0.11 9.59 -9.73
CA ALA A 246 -0.60 10.86 -9.71
C ALA A 246 0.03 11.81 -10.73
N ARG A 247 -0.78 12.62 -11.39
CA ARG A 247 -0.31 13.59 -12.40
C ARG A 247 0.44 14.74 -11.73
N THR A 248 -0.14 15.25 -10.65
CA THR A 248 0.40 16.39 -9.90
C THR A 248 0.41 16.10 -8.41
N PHE A 249 1.08 16.95 -7.64
CA PHE A 249 1.02 16.89 -6.17
C PHE A 249 -0.40 17.16 -5.64
N TYR A 250 -1.20 17.93 -6.37
CA TYR A 250 -2.58 18.28 -5.96
C TYR A 250 -3.55 17.10 -6.11
N ASP A 251 -3.19 16.06 -6.88
CA ASP A 251 -3.95 14.81 -6.98
C ASP A 251 -3.67 13.87 -5.79
N THR A 252 -3.04 14.36 -4.74
CA THR A 252 -2.89 13.60 -3.49
C THR A 252 -4.27 13.31 -2.93
N TYR A 253 -4.53 12.05 -2.58
CA TYR A 253 -5.82 11.45 -2.22
C TYR A 253 -6.68 10.95 -3.40
N GLU A 254 -6.34 11.29 -4.65
CA GLU A 254 -7.01 10.84 -5.86
C GLU A 254 -6.02 10.13 -6.80
N GLU A 255 -5.18 9.28 -6.22
CA GLU A 255 -4.22 8.49 -6.96
C GLU A 255 -4.90 7.41 -7.80
N TRP A 256 -4.26 7.00 -8.89
CA TRP A 256 -4.76 5.99 -9.81
C TRP A 256 -3.82 4.81 -9.96
N CYS A 257 -4.41 3.63 -10.23
CA CYS A 257 -3.67 2.39 -10.39
C CYS A 257 -2.94 2.31 -11.74
N GLY A 258 -1.66 1.99 -11.68
CA GLY A 258 -0.81 1.63 -12.79
C GLY A 258 -0.20 0.24 -12.63
N LEU A 259 0.43 -0.24 -13.71
CA LEU A 259 1.05 -1.54 -13.80
C LEU A 259 2.54 -1.45 -14.12
N ALA A 260 3.32 -2.31 -13.51
CA ALA A 260 4.71 -2.56 -13.85
C ALA A 260 5.01 -4.07 -13.79
N TRP A 261 6.13 -4.46 -14.33
CA TRP A 261 6.64 -5.83 -14.28
C TRP A 261 8.00 -5.88 -13.62
N THR A 262 8.27 -6.95 -12.89
CA THR A 262 9.60 -7.26 -12.37
C THR A 262 9.82 -8.75 -12.30
N THR A 263 11.04 -9.21 -12.57
CA THR A 263 11.46 -10.61 -12.40
C THR A 263 12.14 -10.85 -11.07
N ASP A 264 12.69 -9.79 -10.46
CA ASP A 264 13.57 -9.89 -9.28
C ASP A 264 13.05 -9.11 -8.05
N GLY A 265 12.03 -8.25 -8.23
CA GLY A 265 11.51 -7.37 -7.17
C GLY A 265 12.38 -6.13 -6.91
N VAL A 266 13.34 -5.85 -7.80
CA VAL A 266 14.29 -4.73 -7.67
C VAL A 266 14.24 -3.82 -8.87
N ASN A 267 14.21 -4.41 -10.05
CA ASN A 267 14.16 -3.70 -11.31
C ASN A 267 12.74 -3.78 -11.86
N PHE A 268 12.08 -2.62 -11.93
CA PHE A 268 10.69 -2.52 -12.34
C PHE A 268 10.59 -1.82 -13.68
N GLU A 269 9.86 -2.44 -14.61
CA GLU A 269 9.54 -1.87 -15.91
C GLU A 269 8.04 -1.52 -15.95
N ARG A 270 7.72 -0.23 -16.24
CA ARG A 270 6.34 0.20 -16.38
C ARG A 270 5.68 -0.41 -17.60
N VAL A 271 4.45 -0.88 -17.42
CA VAL A 271 3.57 -1.12 -18.57
C VAL A 271 3.19 0.26 -19.13
N PRO A 272 3.43 0.51 -20.44
CA PRO A 272 3.16 1.81 -21.03
C PRO A 272 1.64 2.01 -21.22
N LEU A 273 1.03 2.64 -20.21
CA LEU A 273 -0.39 3.01 -20.22
C LEU A 273 -0.52 4.52 -20.48
N GLU A 274 -1.36 4.92 -21.42
CA GLU A 274 -1.68 6.33 -21.68
C GLU A 274 -2.58 6.91 -20.58
N GLU A 275 -3.44 6.07 -19.99
CA GLU A 275 -4.39 6.36 -18.93
C GLU A 275 -4.23 5.36 -17.77
N PRO A 276 -4.75 5.64 -16.57
CA PRO A 276 -4.77 4.67 -15.47
C PRO A 276 -5.39 3.33 -15.89
N TRP A 277 -4.85 2.23 -15.36
CA TRP A 277 -5.32 0.88 -15.69
C TRP A 277 -6.80 0.66 -15.35
N VAL A 278 -7.20 1.13 -14.17
CA VAL A 278 -8.59 1.14 -13.70
C VAL A 278 -8.87 2.42 -12.93
N ARG A 279 -10.10 2.90 -12.96
CA ARG A 279 -10.54 4.08 -12.21
C ARG A 279 -12.05 4.07 -11.93
N SER A 280 -12.48 4.80 -10.90
CA SER A 280 -13.87 5.12 -10.66
C SER A 280 -14.33 6.25 -11.59
N PRO A 281 -15.59 6.29 -12.04
CA PRO A 281 -16.13 7.44 -12.74
C PRO A 281 -16.18 8.71 -11.87
N TYR A 282 -16.06 8.55 -10.54
CA TYR A 282 -16.13 9.65 -9.57
C TYR A 282 -14.75 10.08 -9.04
N GLY A 283 -13.67 9.34 -9.33
CA GLY A 283 -12.33 9.68 -8.86
C GLY A 283 -11.36 8.51 -8.91
N CYS A 284 -10.71 8.22 -7.80
CA CYS A 284 -9.63 7.26 -7.73
C CYS A 284 -10.06 5.80 -7.63
N VAL A 285 -9.16 4.94 -8.06
CA VAL A 285 -9.01 3.55 -7.61
C VAL A 285 -7.55 3.42 -7.19
N ARG A 286 -7.29 3.31 -5.89
CA ARG A 286 -5.94 3.38 -5.34
C ARG A 286 -5.68 2.31 -4.29
N TYR A 287 -4.42 2.18 -3.86
CA TYR A 287 -3.96 1.15 -2.93
C TYR A 287 -4.36 -0.27 -3.38
N VAL A 288 -4.36 -0.49 -4.70
CA VAL A 288 -4.77 -1.78 -5.23
C VAL A 288 -3.81 -2.86 -4.77
N CYS A 289 -4.29 -3.72 -3.88
CA CYS A 289 -3.55 -4.86 -3.37
C CYS A 289 -4.02 -6.13 -4.09
N GLY A 290 -3.22 -6.62 -5.03
CA GLY A 290 -3.46 -7.89 -5.70
C GLY A 290 -2.91 -9.05 -4.87
N LEU A 291 -3.74 -10.08 -4.67
CA LEU A 291 -3.36 -11.32 -4.00
C LEU A 291 -3.77 -12.50 -4.87
N ARG A 292 -2.82 -13.34 -5.24
CA ARG A 292 -3.10 -14.58 -5.97
C ARG A 292 -3.28 -15.74 -5.00
N VAL A 293 -4.40 -16.43 -5.12
CA VAL A 293 -4.69 -17.69 -4.40
C VAL A 293 -5.16 -18.72 -5.41
N GLY A 294 -4.35 -19.74 -5.65
CA GLY A 294 -4.61 -20.73 -6.71
C GLY A 294 -4.65 -20.07 -8.09
N ASP A 295 -5.77 -20.27 -8.78
CA ASP A 295 -6.05 -19.74 -10.13
C ASP A 295 -6.87 -18.44 -10.11
N GLU A 296 -7.00 -17.81 -8.95
CA GLU A 296 -7.70 -16.53 -8.81
C GLU A 296 -6.77 -15.42 -8.37
N ILE A 297 -7.04 -14.19 -8.84
CA ILE A 297 -6.45 -12.97 -8.29
C ILE A 297 -7.56 -12.15 -7.66
N PHE A 298 -7.39 -11.82 -6.39
CA PHE A 298 -8.22 -10.90 -5.63
C PHE A 298 -7.57 -9.53 -5.65
N TYR A 299 -8.31 -8.51 -6.13
CA TYR A 299 -7.88 -7.10 -6.12
C TYR A 299 -8.67 -6.36 -5.05
N TYR A 300 -8.00 -5.94 -3.98
CA TYR A 300 -8.58 -5.10 -2.92
C TYR A 300 -8.17 -3.66 -3.18
N TYR A 301 -9.12 -2.74 -3.17
CA TYR A 301 -8.85 -1.36 -3.55
C TYR A 301 -9.78 -0.37 -2.85
N GLU A 302 -9.28 0.85 -2.69
CA GLU A 302 -10.03 2.01 -2.25
C GLU A 302 -10.67 2.65 -3.49
N TYR A 303 -11.99 2.84 -3.47
CA TYR A 303 -12.80 3.29 -4.60
C TYR A 303 -13.55 4.56 -4.24
N THR A 304 -13.44 5.62 -5.04
CA THR A 304 -14.20 6.86 -4.88
C THR A 304 -15.65 6.65 -5.31
N ARG A 305 -16.57 6.94 -4.41
CA ARG A 305 -18.03 6.89 -4.60
C ARG A 305 -18.55 8.21 -5.16
N GLU A 306 -19.82 8.24 -5.55
CA GLU A 306 -20.49 9.42 -6.08
C GLU A 306 -20.49 10.61 -5.10
N ASP A 307 -20.58 10.35 -3.80
CA ASP A 307 -20.53 11.36 -2.75
C ASP A 307 -19.12 11.78 -2.34
N LEU A 308 -18.06 11.29 -3.05
CA LEU A 308 -16.65 11.52 -2.80
C LEU A 308 -16.12 10.87 -1.51
N SER A 309 -16.91 10.03 -0.84
CA SER A 309 -16.38 9.11 0.14
C SER A 309 -15.71 7.92 -0.56
N HIS A 310 -14.85 7.18 0.16
CA HIS A 310 -14.23 5.97 -0.41
C HIS A 310 -14.64 4.74 0.39
N ASP A 311 -15.11 3.72 -0.31
CA ASP A 311 -15.24 2.38 0.26
C ASP A 311 -14.04 1.49 -0.10
N LEU A 312 -13.84 0.44 0.68
CA LEU A 312 -12.92 -0.64 0.36
C LEU A 312 -13.67 -1.74 -0.35
N ARG A 313 -13.25 -2.08 -1.55
CA ARG A 313 -13.85 -3.12 -2.39
C ARG A 313 -12.89 -4.24 -2.70
N VAL A 314 -13.46 -5.36 -3.13
CA VAL A 314 -12.74 -6.48 -3.74
C VAL A 314 -13.38 -6.87 -5.07
N SER A 315 -12.56 -7.03 -6.09
CA SER A 315 -12.89 -7.72 -7.34
C SER A 315 -12.01 -8.95 -7.47
N ARG A 316 -12.51 -9.99 -8.11
CA ARG A 316 -11.73 -11.20 -8.39
C ARG A 316 -11.80 -11.56 -9.85
N ILE A 317 -10.72 -12.11 -10.34
CA ILE A 317 -10.62 -12.67 -11.69
C ILE A 317 -10.11 -14.09 -11.61
N HIS A 318 -10.44 -14.89 -12.60
CA HIS A 318 -9.92 -16.24 -12.78
C HIS A 318 -8.84 -16.20 -13.90
N LEU A 319 -7.68 -16.86 -13.66
CA LEU A 319 -6.52 -16.88 -14.57
C LEU A 319 -6.70 -17.93 -15.68
#